data_5167d5b00e6fd22de2c48ce96a5554d1
#
_entry.id   5167d5b00e6fd22de2c48ce96a5554d1
#
_cell.length_a   1.000
_cell.length_b   1.000
_cell.length_c   1.000
_cell.angle_alpha   90.00
_cell.angle_beta   90.00
_cell.angle_gamma   90.00
#
_symmetry.space_group_name_H-M   'P 1'
#
loop_
_entity.id
_entity.type
_entity.pdbx_description
1 polymer ?
#
loop_
_entity_poly.entity_id
_entity_poly.type
_entity_poly.pdbx_seq_one_letter_code
_entity_poly.pdbx_strand_id
1 'polypeptide(L)'
;LKRESGLRFSQSNPVLETDFPDFEARATVVGFPMSPNGNAVAIRKHSIRPWTLSRLVYNGTIDPRSAGILSFLVENRCTFLICGPRGAGKSSLLSALMFEFPKEQRILTIEDTMELPGDSMRRLGYKIQSILVDDRLGGDQQSRSDEALRVSLRMGESAIVLGEVRGEEARTLYQSMRAGRAGSSIMGTIHGDSAESVYKRVVGDMGVSPDAFMATDIVITLGTVKDRRTGRLIRRVNEMKSTGSEPGEFMDIVDTESLLKSVVLKRAMRTSQLGRKDISKDIKVRALMRSILAEAGRIDERYLGPEWILIANDILSKSTPEQTAESVAEQLRNRLEIKGAA
;
A
#
# COMPACT_ATOMS: atom_id res chain seq x y z
N LEU A 1 -24.46 -11.99 15.99
CA LEU A 1 -23.31 -11.17 16.42
C LEU A 1 -22.62 -11.77 17.64
N LYS A 2 -23.25 -11.76 18.81
CA LYS A 2 -22.69 -12.27 20.08
C LYS A 2 -22.30 -13.75 20.04
N ARG A 3 -23.06 -14.62 19.34
CA ARG A 3 -22.75 -16.05 19.23
C ARG A 3 -21.55 -16.34 18.34
N GLU A 4 -21.38 -15.60 17.27
CA GLU A 4 -20.31 -15.82 16.28
C GLU A 4 -18.97 -15.20 16.69
N SER A 5 -19.02 -14.04 17.36
CA SER A 5 -17.79 -13.36 17.80
C SER A 5 -17.16 -13.98 19.05
N GLY A 6 -17.92 -14.73 19.87
CA GLY A 6 -17.46 -15.20 21.18
C GLY A 6 -17.24 -14.07 22.20
N LEU A 7 -17.48 -12.81 21.82
CA LEU A 7 -17.24 -11.64 22.66
C LEU A 7 -18.40 -11.35 23.62
N ARG A 8 -18.08 -10.79 24.77
CA ARG A 8 -19.09 -10.37 25.76
C ARG A 8 -19.69 -9.03 25.36
N PHE A 9 -21.02 -9.01 25.17
CA PHE A 9 -21.77 -7.77 24.98
C PHE A 9 -22.86 -7.70 26.05
N SER A 10 -22.76 -6.73 26.94
CA SER A 10 -23.64 -6.56 28.11
C SER A 10 -23.60 -5.10 28.59
N GLN A 11 -24.38 -4.78 29.63
CA GLN A 11 -24.32 -3.44 30.22
C GLN A 11 -22.94 -3.08 30.82
N SER A 12 -22.20 -4.10 31.31
CA SER A 12 -20.81 -3.90 31.77
C SER A 12 -19.78 -3.86 30.65
N ASN A 13 -20.12 -4.40 29.47
CA ASN A 13 -19.30 -4.36 28.27
C ASN A 13 -20.18 -3.90 27.08
N PRO A 14 -20.50 -2.60 27.00
CA PRO A 14 -21.49 -2.09 26.06
C PRO A 14 -20.98 -1.89 24.64
N VAL A 15 -19.71 -2.19 24.37
CA VAL A 15 -19.10 -2.10 23.04
C VAL A 15 -18.75 -3.51 22.53
N LEU A 16 -19.13 -3.79 21.29
CA LEU A 16 -18.77 -5.02 20.57
C LEU A 16 -18.15 -4.62 19.23
N GLU A 17 -16.89 -4.96 19.03
CA GLU A 17 -16.24 -4.89 17.73
C GLU A 17 -15.95 -6.30 17.25
N THR A 18 -16.37 -6.62 16.01
CA THR A 18 -16.20 -7.98 15.47
C THR A 18 -16.16 -7.95 13.94
N ASP A 19 -15.40 -8.88 13.39
CA ASP A 19 -15.39 -9.14 11.96
C ASP A 19 -16.47 -10.18 11.62
N PHE A 20 -17.06 -10.01 10.44
CA PHE A 20 -18.01 -10.94 9.84
C PHE A 20 -17.41 -11.48 8.55
N PRO A 21 -16.65 -12.58 8.61
CA PRO A 21 -16.00 -13.13 7.43
C PRO A 21 -16.99 -13.48 6.32
N ASP A 22 -18.15 -14.04 6.66
CA ASP A 22 -19.20 -14.44 5.70
C ASP A 22 -19.84 -13.26 4.96
N PHE A 23 -19.77 -12.06 5.54
CA PHE A 23 -20.29 -10.82 4.95
C PHE A 23 -19.20 -9.87 4.47
N GLU A 24 -17.94 -10.30 4.59
CA GLU A 24 -16.77 -9.45 4.28
C GLU A 24 -16.92 -8.05 4.89
N ALA A 25 -17.27 -7.99 6.18
CA ALA A 25 -17.59 -6.76 6.87
C ALA A 25 -17.10 -6.77 8.31
N ARG A 26 -16.77 -5.60 8.83
CA ARG A 26 -16.56 -5.34 10.25
C ARG A 26 -17.75 -4.59 10.81
N ALA A 27 -18.18 -4.92 12.03
CA ALA A 27 -19.20 -4.18 12.74
C ALA A 27 -18.71 -3.72 14.10
N THR A 28 -19.08 -2.49 14.44
CA THR A 28 -19.00 -1.93 15.79
C THR A 28 -20.42 -1.72 16.29
N VAL A 29 -20.73 -2.28 17.45
CA VAL A 29 -22.03 -2.15 18.12
C VAL A 29 -21.82 -1.49 19.46
N VAL A 30 -22.61 -0.47 19.74
CA VAL A 30 -22.61 0.24 21.04
C VAL A 30 -24.00 0.11 21.63
N GLY A 31 -24.09 -0.47 22.84
CA GLY A 31 -25.34 -0.68 23.55
C GLY A 31 -25.45 0.17 24.84
N PHE A 32 -26.54 -0.08 25.58
CA PHE A 32 -26.75 0.54 26.88
C PHE A 32 -25.63 0.13 27.88
N PRO A 33 -25.12 1.06 28.73
CA PRO A 33 -25.58 2.45 28.96
C PRO A 33 -24.95 3.49 28.03
N MET A 34 -23.93 3.14 27.19
CA MET A 34 -23.27 4.11 26.32
C MET A 34 -24.19 4.64 25.20
N SER A 35 -25.16 3.83 24.77
CA SER A 35 -26.19 4.20 23.79
C SER A 35 -27.58 4.11 24.46
N PRO A 36 -28.06 5.17 25.14
CA PRO A 36 -29.28 5.10 25.94
C PRO A 36 -30.57 4.99 25.12
N ASN A 37 -30.55 5.44 23.87
CA ASN A 37 -31.73 5.43 22.97
C ASN A 37 -31.84 4.16 22.10
N GLY A 38 -31.11 3.12 22.42
CA GLY A 38 -31.05 1.86 21.68
C GLY A 38 -29.63 1.52 21.19
N ASN A 39 -29.46 0.36 20.57
CA ASN A 39 -28.14 -0.03 20.07
C ASN A 39 -27.76 0.77 18.82
N ALA A 40 -26.59 1.39 18.82
CA ALA A 40 -25.99 1.98 17.65
C ALA A 40 -25.12 0.91 16.94
N VAL A 41 -25.26 0.79 15.63
CA VAL A 41 -24.53 -0.21 14.81
C VAL A 41 -23.86 0.48 13.63
N ALA A 42 -22.55 0.30 13.51
CA ALA A 42 -21.79 0.72 12.35
C ALA A 42 -21.24 -0.52 11.64
N ILE A 43 -21.52 -0.65 10.34
CA ILE A 43 -21.03 -1.75 9.51
C ILE A 43 -20.12 -1.17 8.44
N ARG A 44 -18.88 -1.67 8.39
CA ARG A 44 -17.90 -1.34 7.36
C ARG A 44 -17.66 -2.57 6.48
N LYS A 45 -18.13 -2.50 5.24
CA LYS A 45 -17.88 -3.56 4.26
C LYS A 45 -16.42 -3.51 3.79
N HIS A 46 -15.78 -4.67 3.72
CA HIS A 46 -14.51 -4.82 3.04
C HIS A 46 -14.70 -4.74 1.52
N SER A 47 -13.66 -4.38 0.79
CA SER A 47 -13.73 -4.39 -0.66
C SER A 47 -13.65 -5.81 -1.18
N ILE A 48 -14.72 -6.30 -1.79
CA ILE A 48 -14.78 -7.64 -2.42
C ILE A 48 -13.73 -7.77 -3.52
N ARG A 49 -13.42 -6.69 -4.21
CA ARG A 49 -12.43 -6.66 -5.30
C ARG A 49 -11.16 -5.99 -4.83
N PRO A 50 -10.00 -6.66 -4.95
CA PRO A 50 -8.72 -6.08 -4.57
C PRO A 50 -8.44 -4.76 -5.30
N TRP A 51 -7.82 -3.82 -4.60
CA TRP A 51 -7.30 -2.61 -5.20
C TRP A 51 -6.01 -2.93 -5.96
N THR A 52 -5.90 -2.39 -7.17
CA THR A 52 -4.70 -2.45 -8.02
C THR A 52 -4.33 -1.04 -8.48
N LEU A 53 -3.09 -0.83 -8.91
CA LEU A 53 -2.71 0.46 -9.50
C LEU A 53 -3.56 0.80 -10.73
N SER A 54 -3.90 -0.19 -11.57
CA SER A 54 -4.80 0.02 -12.72
C SER A 54 -6.19 0.49 -12.29
N ARG A 55 -6.74 -0.04 -11.19
CA ARG A 55 -8.01 0.42 -10.62
C ARG A 55 -7.92 1.83 -10.05
N LEU A 56 -6.80 2.19 -9.44
CA LEU A 56 -6.57 3.56 -8.97
C LEU A 56 -6.40 4.55 -10.12
N VAL A 57 -5.79 4.14 -11.23
CA VAL A 57 -5.73 4.93 -12.48
C VAL A 57 -7.14 5.09 -13.07
N TYR A 58 -7.89 4.01 -13.19
CA TYR A 58 -9.28 4.02 -13.65
C TYR A 58 -10.16 5.02 -12.88
N ASN A 59 -10.01 5.07 -11.56
CA ASN A 59 -10.75 5.97 -10.67
C ASN A 59 -10.21 7.41 -10.65
N GLY A 60 -9.10 7.71 -11.33
CA GLY A 60 -8.44 9.01 -11.31
C GLY A 60 -7.77 9.36 -9.98
N THR A 61 -7.51 8.36 -9.14
CA THR A 61 -6.79 8.56 -7.85
C THR A 61 -5.30 8.82 -8.08
N ILE A 62 -4.71 8.16 -9.08
CA ILE A 62 -3.32 8.32 -9.50
C ILE A 62 -3.25 8.39 -11.01
N ASP A 63 -2.30 9.14 -11.56
CA ASP A 63 -2.04 9.14 -12.99
C ASP A 63 -1.18 7.93 -13.42
N PRO A 64 -1.21 7.53 -14.71
CA PRO A 64 -0.47 6.36 -15.17
C PRO A 64 1.05 6.45 -14.98
N ARG A 65 1.66 7.64 -15.08
CA ARG A 65 3.11 7.83 -14.90
C ARG A 65 3.50 7.57 -13.47
N SER A 66 2.81 8.19 -12.54
CA SER A 66 3.00 7.96 -11.10
C SER A 66 2.78 6.49 -10.74
N ALA A 67 1.78 5.83 -11.32
CA ALA A 67 1.56 4.40 -11.14
C ALA A 67 2.74 3.55 -11.66
N GLY A 68 3.31 3.92 -12.81
CA GLY A 68 4.52 3.27 -13.37
C GLY A 68 5.75 3.45 -12.48
N ILE A 69 5.97 4.65 -11.95
CA ILE A 69 7.05 4.94 -11.00
C ILE A 69 6.90 4.11 -9.74
N LEU A 70 5.72 4.10 -9.13
CA LEU A 70 5.47 3.33 -7.91
C LEU A 70 5.64 1.83 -8.13
N SER A 71 5.12 1.28 -9.24
CA SER A 71 5.32 -0.12 -9.62
C SER A 71 6.79 -0.48 -9.70
N PHE A 72 7.61 0.35 -10.39
CA PHE A 72 9.05 0.15 -10.51
C PHE A 72 9.75 0.19 -9.13
N LEU A 73 9.43 1.16 -8.29
CA LEU A 73 10.07 1.32 -6.99
C LEU A 73 9.70 0.19 -6.01
N VAL A 74 8.46 -0.32 -6.06
CA VAL A 74 8.04 -1.48 -5.25
C VAL A 74 8.83 -2.72 -5.61
N GLU A 75 8.92 -3.05 -6.90
CA GLU A 75 9.69 -4.21 -7.37
C GLU A 75 11.16 -4.09 -6.97
N ASN A 76 11.68 -2.86 -6.93
CA ASN A 76 13.06 -2.58 -6.55
C ASN A 76 13.26 -2.32 -5.05
N ARG A 77 12.33 -2.82 -4.23
CA ARG A 77 12.44 -2.92 -2.77
C ARG A 77 12.62 -1.58 -2.06
N CYS A 78 12.07 -0.51 -2.63
CA CYS A 78 12.05 0.77 -1.95
C CYS A 78 11.06 0.76 -0.77
N THR A 79 11.30 1.63 0.19
CA THR A 79 10.51 1.77 1.41
C THR A 79 9.53 2.93 1.28
N PHE A 80 8.25 2.68 1.64
CA PHE A 80 7.17 3.64 1.45
C PHE A 80 6.44 3.96 2.75
N LEU A 81 6.16 5.24 2.97
CA LEU A 81 5.11 5.69 3.90
C LEU A 81 3.99 6.35 3.12
N ILE A 82 2.76 5.91 3.37
CA ILE A 82 1.55 6.44 2.75
C ILE A 82 0.79 7.23 3.81
N CYS A 83 0.67 8.53 3.63
CA CYS A 83 -0.03 9.39 4.57
C CYS A 83 -1.27 10.05 3.97
N GLY A 84 -2.07 10.65 4.83
CA GLY A 84 -3.31 11.33 4.47
C GLY A 84 -4.35 11.25 5.57
N PRO A 85 -5.43 12.05 5.50
CA PRO A 85 -6.52 12.03 6.46
C PRO A 85 -7.28 10.69 6.46
N ARG A 86 -8.15 10.50 7.45
CA ARG A 86 -9.04 9.35 7.51
C ARG A 86 -9.94 9.30 6.27
N GLY A 87 -10.03 8.13 5.63
CA GLY A 87 -10.85 7.94 4.42
C GLY A 87 -10.19 8.40 3.11
N ALA A 88 -8.96 8.90 3.13
CA ALA A 88 -8.22 9.32 1.93
C ALA A 88 -7.83 8.17 1.00
N GLY A 89 -7.93 6.90 1.45
CA GLY A 89 -7.61 5.73 0.63
C GLY A 89 -6.20 5.17 0.86
N LYS A 90 -5.58 5.43 2.01
CA LYS A 90 -4.24 4.92 2.36
C LYS A 90 -4.14 3.40 2.23
N SER A 91 -5.04 2.66 2.90
CA SER A 91 -5.07 1.19 2.82
C SER A 91 -5.38 0.68 1.40
N SER A 92 -6.16 1.44 0.60
CA SER A 92 -6.43 1.09 -0.79
C SER A 92 -5.18 1.22 -1.67
N LEU A 93 -4.40 2.29 -1.49
CA LEU A 93 -3.12 2.46 -2.20
C LEU A 93 -2.10 1.43 -1.72
N LEU A 94 -1.98 1.20 -0.41
CA LEU A 94 -1.09 0.18 0.15
C LEU A 94 -1.42 -1.20 -0.44
N SER A 95 -2.70 -1.59 -0.46
CA SER A 95 -3.17 -2.84 -1.07
C SER A 95 -2.81 -2.93 -2.55
N ALA A 96 -2.95 -1.83 -3.29
CA ALA A 96 -2.61 -1.80 -4.72
C ALA A 96 -1.10 -1.98 -4.97
N LEU A 97 -0.27 -1.37 -4.12
CA LEU A 97 1.19 -1.52 -4.20
C LEU A 97 1.65 -2.94 -3.87
N MET A 98 0.95 -3.65 -2.99
CA MET A 98 1.33 -5.02 -2.64
C MET A 98 1.29 -5.98 -3.83
N PHE A 99 0.42 -5.78 -4.82
CA PHE A 99 0.38 -6.58 -6.04
C PHE A 99 1.54 -6.30 -7.01
N GLU A 100 2.32 -5.25 -6.76
CA GLU A 100 3.52 -4.92 -7.55
C GLU A 100 4.78 -5.62 -7.04
N PHE A 101 4.73 -6.32 -5.89
CA PHE A 101 5.85 -7.15 -5.44
C PHE A 101 6.06 -8.34 -6.37
N PRO A 102 7.31 -8.77 -6.58
CA PRO A 102 7.60 -10.06 -7.19
C PRO A 102 6.95 -11.21 -6.40
N LYS A 103 6.39 -12.20 -7.08
CA LYS A 103 5.73 -13.35 -6.42
C LYS A 103 6.66 -14.15 -5.50
N GLU A 104 7.93 -14.21 -5.87
CA GLU A 104 8.97 -14.95 -5.16
C GLU A 104 9.33 -14.28 -3.84
N GLN A 105 9.06 -12.97 -3.73
CA GLN A 105 9.35 -12.23 -2.52
C GLN A 105 8.37 -12.63 -1.42
N ARG A 106 8.92 -12.97 -0.26
CA ARG A 106 8.12 -13.18 0.94
C ARG A 106 7.60 -11.86 1.46
N ILE A 107 6.32 -11.83 1.84
CA ILE A 107 5.64 -10.66 2.37
C ILE A 107 5.06 -11.02 3.74
N LEU A 108 5.29 -10.18 4.73
CA LEU A 108 4.67 -10.25 6.05
C LEU A 108 3.79 -9.02 6.24
N THR A 109 2.51 -9.20 6.50
CA THR A 109 1.62 -8.10 6.88
C THR A 109 1.42 -8.09 8.39
N ILE A 110 1.38 -6.91 8.98
CA ILE A 110 1.07 -6.70 10.41
C ILE A 110 -0.10 -5.73 10.47
N GLU A 111 -1.22 -6.18 11.00
CA GLU A 111 -2.47 -5.44 11.04
C GLU A 111 -3.18 -5.65 12.38
N ASP A 112 -3.89 -4.64 12.84
CA ASP A 112 -4.85 -4.74 13.95
C ASP A 112 -6.23 -5.20 13.47
N THR A 113 -6.48 -5.07 12.19
CA THR A 113 -7.67 -5.55 11.49
C THR A 113 -7.28 -5.97 10.08
N MET A 114 -7.73 -7.13 9.64
CA MET A 114 -7.43 -7.69 8.32
C MET A 114 -8.10 -6.85 7.21
N GLU A 115 -7.41 -5.85 6.69
CA GLU A 115 -7.86 -4.99 5.57
C GLU A 115 -7.03 -5.22 4.30
N LEU A 116 -5.82 -5.75 4.42
CA LEU A 116 -4.92 -5.99 3.31
C LEU A 116 -5.29 -7.28 2.56
N PRO A 117 -4.97 -7.40 1.26
CA PRO A 117 -5.49 -8.45 0.40
C PRO A 117 -4.74 -9.80 0.54
N GLY A 118 -4.35 -10.20 1.75
CA GLY A 118 -3.55 -11.38 2.03
C GLY A 118 -4.07 -12.66 1.40
N ASP A 119 -5.38 -12.94 1.53
CA ASP A 119 -6.01 -14.13 0.96
C ASP A 119 -6.08 -14.11 -0.56
N SER A 120 -6.39 -12.95 -1.15
CA SER A 120 -6.37 -12.79 -2.61
C SER A 120 -4.98 -13.00 -3.18
N MET A 121 -3.97 -12.45 -2.53
CA MET A 121 -2.57 -12.64 -2.94
C MET A 121 -2.12 -14.09 -2.82
N ARG A 122 -2.51 -14.78 -1.74
CA ARG A 122 -2.18 -16.19 -1.53
C ARG A 122 -2.80 -17.08 -2.62
N ARG A 123 -4.06 -16.82 -2.99
CA ARG A 123 -4.73 -17.52 -4.11
C ARG A 123 -4.02 -17.30 -5.45
N LEU A 124 -3.36 -16.17 -5.64
CA LEU A 124 -2.57 -15.83 -6.83
C LEU A 124 -1.13 -16.35 -6.78
N GLY A 125 -0.75 -17.04 -5.70
CA GLY A 125 0.56 -17.68 -5.56
C GLY A 125 1.66 -16.77 -4.97
N TYR A 126 1.31 -15.62 -4.36
CA TYR A 126 2.27 -14.84 -3.59
C TYR A 126 2.63 -15.53 -2.27
N LYS A 127 3.88 -15.36 -1.85
CA LYS A 127 4.38 -15.87 -0.56
C LYS A 127 4.05 -14.87 0.54
N ILE A 128 2.81 -14.87 1.02
CA ILE A 128 2.33 -13.91 2.01
C ILE A 128 1.89 -14.58 3.32
N GLN A 129 2.28 -13.99 4.44
CA GLN A 129 1.85 -14.34 5.78
C GLN A 129 1.29 -13.11 6.48
N SER A 130 0.07 -13.19 6.97
CA SER A 130 -0.56 -12.14 7.75
C SER A 130 -0.41 -12.41 9.24
N ILE A 131 -0.07 -11.37 9.99
CA ILE A 131 0.05 -11.35 11.45
C ILE A 131 -0.99 -10.35 11.96
N LEU A 132 -1.93 -10.85 12.76
CA LEU A 132 -2.96 -10.04 13.39
C LEU A 132 -2.51 -9.64 14.80
N VAL A 133 -2.56 -8.35 15.10
CA VAL A 133 -2.34 -7.80 16.43
C VAL A 133 -3.68 -7.77 17.16
N ASP A 134 -3.99 -8.84 17.92
CA ASP A 134 -5.31 -9.04 18.53
C ASP A 134 -5.40 -8.40 19.93
N ASP A 135 -6.39 -7.54 20.13
CA ASP A 135 -6.69 -6.91 21.43
C ASP A 135 -7.11 -7.89 22.52
N ARG A 136 -7.48 -9.14 22.15
CA ARG A 136 -7.92 -10.19 23.05
C ARG A 136 -6.79 -10.86 23.84
N LEU A 137 -5.54 -10.70 23.44
CA LEU A 137 -4.39 -11.38 24.07
C LEU A 137 -3.88 -10.71 25.36
N GLY A 138 -4.55 -9.65 25.86
CA GLY A 138 -4.14 -8.89 27.05
C GLY A 138 -2.89 -8.03 26.81
N GLY A 139 -2.72 -6.96 27.60
CA GLY A 139 -1.64 -6.00 27.40
C GLY A 139 -2.03 -4.78 26.56
N ASP A 140 -1.13 -3.80 26.46
CA ASP A 140 -1.33 -2.60 25.64
C ASP A 140 -1.16 -2.92 24.15
N GLN A 141 -2.02 -2.34 23.29
CA GLN A 141 -1.99 -2.53 21.82
C GLN A 141 -0.63 -2.16 21.21
N GLN A 142 0.01 -1.14 21.76
CA GLN A 142 1.32 -0.66 21.32
C GLN A 142 2.43 -1.70 21.55
N SER A 143 2.45 -2.32 22.73
CA SER A 143 3.38 -3.39 23.07
C SER A 143 3.23 -4.61 22.17
N ARG A 144 2.00 -4.93 21.75
CA ARG A 144 1.72 -6.07 20.87
C ARG A 144 2.15 -5.84 19.42
N SER A 145 1.96 -4.62 18.92
CA SER A 145 2.45 -4.23 17.59
C SER A 145 3.98 -4.33 17.51
N ASP A 146 4.66 -3.89 18.56
CA ASP A 146 6.12 -4.01 18.67
C ASP A 146 6.57 -5.49 18.74
N GLU A 147 5.88 -6.32 19.51
CA GLU A 147 6.15 -7.76 19.58
C GLU A 147 5.93 -8.46 18.25
N ALA A 148 4.80 -8.19 17.57
CA ALA A 148 4.50 -8.73 16.25
C ALA A 148 5.60 -8.36 15.24
N LEU A 149 6.07 -7.11 15.28
CA LEU A 149 7.18 -6.65 14.44
C LEU A 149 8.48 -7.38 14.76
N ARG A 150 8.84 -7.52 16.06
CA ARG A 150 10.05 -8.25 16.49
C ARG A 150 10.04 -9.71 16.06
N VAL A 151 8.88 -10.36 16.12
CA VAL A 151 8.71 -11.74 15.63
C VAL A 151 8.88 -11.76 14.11
N SER A 152 8.26 -10.83 13.38
CA SER A 152 8.36 -10.72 11.92
C SER A 152 9.82 -10.57 11.45
N LEU A 153 10.62 -9.77 12.15
CA LEU A 153 12.03 -9.56 11.85
C LEU A 153 12.91 -10.83 12.04
N ARG A 154 12.41 -11.82 12.78
CA ARG A 154 13.08 -13.13 12.97
C ARG A 154 12.64 -14.19 11.95
N MET A 155 11.60 -13.91 11.16
CA MET A 155 11.05 -14.85 10.19
C MET A 155 11.80 -14.89 8.85
N GLY A 156 12.97 -14.26 8.78
CA GLY A 156 13.81 -14.21 7.58
C GLY A 156 13.57 -12.98 6.70
N GLU A 157 14.32 -12.89 5.58
CA GLU A 157 14.21 -11.76 4.66
C GLU A 157 12.82 -11.70 4.03
N SER A 158 12.11 -10.62 4.31
CA SER A 158 10.74 -10.43 3.86
C SER A 158 10.46 -8.95 3.62
N ALA A 159 9.56 -8.63 2.71
CA ALA A 159 8.91 -7.31 2.72
C ALA A 159 7.96 -7.24 3.92
N ILE A 160 8.01 -6.17 4.67
CA ILE A 160 7.16 -5.94 5.84
C ILE A 160 6.14 -4.86 5.48
N VAL A 161 4.86 -5.19 5.62
CA VAL A 161 3.75 -4.27 5.33
C VAL A 161 2.97 -4.05 6.62
N LEU A 162 2.98 -2.80 7.11
CA LEU A 162 2.22 -2.39 8.29
C LEU A 162 0.90 -1.75 7.84
N GLY A 163 -0.22 -2.24 8.35
CA GLY A 163 -1.53 -1.63 8.13
C GLY A 163 -1.53 -0.16 8.54
N GLU A 164 -0.97 0.14 9.72
CA GLU A 164 -0.74 1.52 10.18
C GLU A 164 0.43 1.60 11.15
N VAL A 165 1.23 2.66 11.03
CA VAL A 165 2.34 3.01 11.95
C VAL A 165 1.81 4.04 12.93
N ARG A 166 1.73 3.71 14.23
CA ARG A 166 1.08 4.56 15.25
C ARG A 166 1.95 4.95 16.42
N GLY A 167 2.93 4.10 16.82
CA GLY A 167 3.59 4.27 18.09
C GLY A 167 5.02 3.72 18.16
N GLU A 168 5.34 3.03 19.24
CA GLU A 168 6.70 2.56 19.54
C GLU A 168 7.25 1.55 18.54
N GLU A 169 6.38 0.81 17.84
CA GLU A 169 6.76 -0.08 16.75
C GLU A 169 7.54 0.65 15.64
N ALA A 170 7.28 1.95 15.44
CA ALA A 170 8.05 2.76 14.50
C ALA A 170 9.54 2.80 14.89
N ARG A 171 9.84 2.98 16.18
CA ARG A 171 11.23 3.01 16.66
C ARG A 171 11.94 1.70 16.39
N THR A 172 11.31 0.58 16.75
CA THR A 172 11.84 -0.77 16.50
C THR A 172 12.04 -1.02 15.02
N LEU A 173 11.09 -0.60 14.18
CA LEU A 173 11.14 -0.71 12.73
C LEU A 173 12.37 0.01 12.17
N TYR A 174 12.51 1.30 12.47
CA TYR A 174 13.60 2.13 11.96
C TYR A 174 14.98 1.71 12.49
N GLN A 175 15.07 1.27 13.75
CA GLN A 175 16.30 0.69 14.30
C GLN A 175 16.70 -0.57 13.54
N SER A 176 15.72 -1.43 13.21
CA SER A 176 15.95 -2.66 12.47
C SER A 176 16.39 -2.40 11.03
N MET A 177 15.83 -1.36 10.38
CA MET A 177 16.26 -0.90 9.06
C MET A 177 17.73 -0.47 9.04
N ARG A 178 18.14 0.34 10.02
CA ARG A 178 19.55 0.77 10.16
C ARG A 178 20.50 -0.39 10.41
N ALA A 179 20.08 -1.36 11.21
CA ALA A 179 20.89 -2.54 11.51
C ALA A 179 20.97 -3.56 10.38
N GLY A 180 20.32 -3.29 9.22
CA GLY A 180 20.21 -4.24 8.10
C GLY A 180 19.40 -5.50 8.44
N ARG A 181 18.65 -5.46 9.55
CA ARG A 181 17.83 -6.59 10.03
C ARG A 181 16.37 -6.50 9.59
N ALA A 182 15.92 -5.31 9.21
CA ALA A 182 14.61 -5.15 8.59
C ALA A 182 14.65 -5.75 7.18
N GLY A 183 13.53 -6.35 6.78
CA GLY A 183 13.39 -7.03 5.51
C GLY A 183 13.79 -6.21 4.29
N SER A 184 13.61 -6.79 3.12
CA SER A 184 14.06 -6.21 1.85
C SER A 184 13.33 -4.92 1.46
N SER A 185 12.13 -4.68 1.98
CA SER A 185 11.30 -3.48 1.74
C SER A 185 10.31 -3.29 2.89
N ILE A 186 9.94 -2.06 3.16
CA ILE A 186 8.93 -1.72 4.16
C ILE A 186 7.89 -0.81 3.53
N MET A 187 6.63 -1.13 3.79
CA MET A 187 5.50 -0.28 3.44
C MET A 187 4.60 -0.10 4.65
N GLY A 188 4.06 1.09 4.83
CA GLY A 188 3.11 1.34 5.89
C GLY A 188 2.24 2.55 5.63
N THR A 189 1.08 2.60 6.29
CA THR A 189 0.29 3.82 6.35
C THR A 189 0.57 4.57 7.63
N ILE A 190 0.42 5.89 7.59
CA ILE A 190 0.60 6.76 8.74
C ILE A 190 -0.37 7.95 8.63
N HIS A 191 -0.79 8.51 9.73
CA HIS A 191 -1.51 9.78 9.71
C HIS A 191 -0.56 10.95 9.48
N GLY A 192 -0.91 11.83 8.56
CA GLY A 192 -0.18 13.04 8.20
C GLY A 192 -0.81 13.69 6.97
N ASP A 193 -0.49 14.94 6.70
CA ASP A 193 -1.02 15.74 5.59
C ASP A 193 0.07 16.14 4.57
N SER A 194 1.33 15.87 4.90
CA SER A 194 2.49 16.08 4.03
C SER A 194 3.67 15.20 4.45
N ALA A 195 4.70 15.11 3.62
CA ALA A 195 5.94 14.40 3.95
C ALA A 195 6.65 15.04 5.16
N GLU A 196 6.63 16.36 5.25
CA GLU A 196 7.22 17.12 6.36
C GLU A 196 6.46 16.86 7.68
N SER A 197 5.14 16.76 7.64
CA SER A 197 4.34 16.44 8.83
C SER A 197 4.59 15.00 9.30
N VAL A 198 4.76 14.06 8.36
CA VAL A 198 5.14 12.68 8.67
C VAL A 198 6.53 12.62 9.32
N TYR A 199 7.50 13.35 8.78
CA TYR A 199 8.84 13.44 9.35
C TYR A 199 8.80 13.96 10.80
N LYS A 200 8.12 15.09 11.03
CA LYS A 200 7.96 15.66 12.38
C LYS A 200 7.32 14.68 13.35
N ARG A 201 6.29 13.96 12.89
CA ARG A 201 5.60 12.95 13.70
C ARG A 201 6.48 11.76 14.05
N VAL A 202 7.18 11.20 13.05
CA VAL A 202 8.04 10.02 13.25
C VAL A 202 9.25 10.36 14.11
N VAL A 203 9.87 11.50 13.87
CA VAL A 203 11.05 11.93 14.64
C VAL A 203 10.66 12.51 15.99
N GLY A 204 9.69 13.43 16.05
CA GLY A 204 9.28 14.13 17.27
C GLY A 204 8.45 13.27 18.20
N ASP A 205 7.31 12.75 17.70
CA ASP A 205 6.35 12.07 18.57
C ASP A 205 6.73 10.60 18.84
N MET A 206 7.23 9.89 17.81
CA MET A 206 7.59 8.46 17.94
C MET A 206 9.06 8.26 18.35
N GLY A 207 9.88 9.32 18.42
CA GLY A 207 11.25 9.30 18.91
C GLY A 207 12.22 8.51 18.03
N VAL A 208 11.96 8.45 16.71
CA VAL A 208 12.91 7.93 15.72
C VAL A 208 13.98 8.97 15.46
N SER A 209 15.27 8.56 15.40
CA SER A 209 16.31 9.54 15.10
C SER A 209 16.17 10.09 13.67
N PRO A 210 16.53 11.36 13.42
CA PRO A 210 16.50 11.97 12.08
C PRO A 210 17.22 11.12 11.03
N ASP A 211 18.41 10.61 11.35
CA ASP A 211 19.18 9.72 10.46
C ASP A 211 18.49 8.39 10.17
N ALA A 212 17.74 7.86 11.16
CA ALA A 212 17.02 6.62 10.94
C ALA A 212 15.86 6.80 9.96
N PHE A 213 15.20 7.97 10.00
CA PHE A 213 14.12 8.29 9.06
C PHE A 213 14.58 8.27 7.59
N MET A 214 15.87 8.53 7.32
CA MET A 214 16.47 8.46 5.97
C MET A 214 16.40 7.06 5.35
N ALA A 215 16.02 6.03 6.11
CA ALA A 215 15.70 4.71 5.57
C ALA A 215 14.34 4.66 4.82
N THR A 216 13.49 5.68 4.99
CA THR A 216 12.30 5.89 4.15
C THR A 216 12.73 6.45 2.80
N ASP A 217 12.35 5.78 1.72
CA ASP A 217 12.67 6.23 0.36
C ASP A 217 11.62 7.23 -0.16
N ILE A 218 10.34 6.90 0.01
CA ILE A 218 9.22 7.66 -0.55
C ILE A 218 8.13 7.90 0.50
N VAL A 219 7.64 9.12 0.56
CA VAL A 219 6.40 9.48 1.27
C VAL A 219 5.36 9.88 0.23
N ILE A 220 4.19 9.24 0.29
CA ILE A 220 3.06 9.50 -0.61
C ILE A 220 1.92 10.11 0.21
N THR A 221 1.49 11.30 -0.17
CA THR A 221 0.38 11.99 0.50
C THR A 221 -0.90 11.85 -0.32
N LEU A 222 -1.92 11.30 0.32
CA LEU A 222 -3.26 11.19 -0.23
C LEU A 222 -4.18 12.27 0.34
N GLY A 223 -5.05 12.78 -0.51
CA GLY A 223 -6.08 13.73 -0.12
C GLY A 223 -7.43 13.43 -0.77
N THR A 224 -8.43 14.23 -0.40
CA THR A 224 -9.75 14.21 -1.02
C THR A 224 -10.06 15.57 -1.59
N VAL A 225 -10.53 15.59 -2.84
CA VAL A 225 -10.98 16.81 -3.53
C VAL A 225 -12.46 16.66 -3.85
N LYS A 226 -13.24 17.69 -3.59
CA LYS A 226 -14.64 17.70 -3.99
C LYS A 226 -14.74 18.04 -5.48
N ASP A 227 -15.26 17.12 -6.27
CA ASP A 227 -15.59 17.38 -7.67
C ASP A 227 -16.69 18.44 -7.74
N ARG A 228 -16.39 19.56 -8.37
CA ARG A 228 -17.31 20.71 -8.46
C ARG A 228 -18.58 20.38 -9.26
N ARG A 229 -18.50 19.46 -10.22
CA ARG A 229 -19.62 19.09 -11.09
C ARG A 229 -20.55 18.08 -10.44
N THR A 230 -20.01 17.07 -9.78
CA THR A 230 -20.78 15.95 -9.22
C THR A 230 -21.03 16.09 -7.72
N GLY A 231 -20.32 17.00 -7.03
CA GLY A 231 -20.32 17.14 -5.57
C GLY A 231 -19.66 15.98 -4.83
N ARG A 232 -19.15 14.97 -5.52
CA ARG A 232 -18.53 13.78 -4.95
C ARG A 232 -17.11 14.05 -4.47
N LEU A 233 -16.70 13.40 -3.38
CA LEU A 233 -15.31 13.39 -2.94
C LEU A 233 -14.52 12.39 -3.78
N ILE A 234 -13.49 12.91 -4.48
CA ILE A 234 -12.54 12.12 -5.24
C ILE A 234 -11.24 12.02 -4.42
N ARG A 235 -10.73 10.82 -4.28
CA ARG A 235 -9.43 10.56 -3.66
C ARG A 235 -8.33 10.79 -4.68
N ARG A 236 -7.24 11.43 -4.26
CA ARG A 236 -6.08 11.68 -5.15
C ARG A 236 -4.78 11.55 -4.38
N VAL A 237 -3.74 11.12 -5.10
CA VAL A 237 -2.36 11.35 -4.69
C VAL A 237 -2.07 12.83 -4.91
N ASN A 238 -1.80 13.55 -3.84
CA ASN A 238 -1.50 14.97 -3.87
C ASN A 238 -0.03 15.22 -4.14
N GLU A 239 0.85 14.42 -3.52
CA GLU A 239 2.29 14.50 -3.68
C GLU A 239 2.95 13.13 -3.51
N MET A 240 4.07 12.95 -4.16
CA MET A 240 5.05 11.90 -3.91
C MET A 240 6.39 12.58 -3.69
N LYS A 241 7.02 12.34 -2.55
CA LYS A 241 8.32 12.92 -2.22
C LYS A 241 9.31 11.84 -1.84
N SER A 242 10.50 11.91 -2.40
CA SER A 242 11.65 11.15 -1.88
C SER A 242 12.30 11.91 -0.73
N THR A 243 12.89 11.19 0.22
CA THR A 243 13.83 11.79 1.16
C THR A 243 15.01 12.38 0.39
N GLY A 244 15.52 13.52 0.88
CA GLY A 244 16.65 14.23 0.32
C GLY A 244 18.00 13.64 0.74
N SER A 245 19.06 14.45 0.69
CA SER A 245 20.40 14.06 1.14
C SER A 245 20.58 14.22 2.65
N GLU A 246 19.86 15.15 3.25
CA GLU A 246 19.91 15.46 4.67
C GLU A 246 18.56 15.13 5.35
N PRO A 247 18.57 14.80 6.66
CA PRO A 247 17.37 14.54 7.41
C PRO A 247 16.37 15.71 7.36
N GLY A 248 15.13 15.41 6.99
CA GLY A 248 14.06 16.39 6.88
C GLY A 248 13.99 17.11 5.54
N GLU A 249 14.93 16.87 4.64
CA GLU A 249 14.84 17.32 3.26
C GLU A 249 14.00 16.35 2.41
N PHE A 250 13.24 16.93 1.48
CA PHE A 250 12.40 16.16 0.55
C PHE A 250 12.53 16.72 -0.87
N MET A 251 12.38 15.84 -1.84
CA MET A 251 12.36 16.17 -3.26
C MET A 251 11.07 15.63 -3.89
N ASP A 252 10.36 16.48 -4.61
CA ASP A 252 9.15 16.09 -5.33
C ASP A 252 9.46 15.11 -6.47
N ILE A 253 8.68 14.03 -6.53
CA ILE A 253 8.71 13.06 -7.62
C ILE A 253 7.44 13.24 -8.45
N VAL A 254 7.52 14.09 -9.46
CA VAL A 254 6.40 14.41 -10.35
C VAL A 254 6.41 13.63 -11.66
N ASP A 255 7.58 13.12 -12.04
CA ASP A 255 7.81 12.37 -13.28
C ASP A 255 9.09 11.50 -13.19
N THR A 256 9.38 10.80 -14.28
CA THR A 256 10.58 9.96 -14.37
C THR A 256 11.86 10.78 -14.26
N GLU A 257 11.89 12.03 -14.77
CA GLU A 257 13.10 12.86 -14.74
C GLU A 257 13.43 13.29 -13.30
N SER A 258 12.44 13.69 -12.52
CA SER A 258 12.62 14.00 -11.09
C SER A 258 13.08 12.79 -10.30
N LEU A 259 12.53 11.59 -10.58
CA LEU A 259 13.01 10.35 -9.99
C LEU A 259 14.49 10.09 -10.32
N LEU A 260 14.90 10.29 -11.58
CA LEU A 260 16.29 10.08 -12.00
C LEU A 260 17.28 11.03 -11.34
N LYS A 261 16.82 12.14 -10.78
CA LYS A 261 17.62 13.11 -10.00
C LYS A 261 17.60 12.81 -8.49
N SER A 262 16.68 12.00 -8.02
CA SER A 262 16.46 11.73 -6.60
C SER A 262 17.48 10.78 -5.98
N VAL A 263 17.57 10.81 -4.66
CA VAL A 263 18.45 9.91 -3.90
C VAL A 263 17.98 8.46 -4.00
N VAL A 264 16.67 8.24 -4.07
CA VAL A 264 16.08 6.89 -4.13
C VAL A 264 16.49 6.12 -5.39
N LEU A 265 16.83 6.83 -6.47
CA LEU A 265 17.34 6.20 -7.68
C LEU A 265 18.55 5.30 -7.42
N LYS A 266 19.48 5.73 -6.55
CA LYS A 266 20.68 4.93 -6.23
C LYS A 266 20.31 3.56 -5.66
N ARG A 267 19.27 3.50 -4.82
CA ARG A 267 18.76 2.24 -4.27
C ARG A 267 18.11 1.38 -5.35
N ALA A 268 17.22 1.97 -6.13
CA ALA A 268 16.54 1.26 -7.21
C ALA A 268 17.53 0.70 -8.26
N MET A 269 18.58 1.45 -8.61
CA MET A 269 19.65 0.98 -9.52
C MET A 269 20.44 -0.21 -8.96
N ARG A 270 20.72 -0.23 -7.65
CA ARG A 270 21.42 -1.38 -7.03
C ARG A 270 20.61 -2.66 -7.09
N THR A 271 19.30 -2.55 -6.95
CA THR A 271 18.40 -3.71 -6.95
C THR A 271 18.09 -4.17 -8.37
N SER A 272 17.73 -3.24 -9.27
CA SER A 272 17.38 -3.54 -10.65
C SER A 272 18.58 -3.90 -11.54
N GLN A 273 19.78 -3.43 -11.18
CA GLN A 273 20.99 -3.46 -12.01
C GLN A 273 20.82 -2.77 -13.38
N LEU A 274 19.78 -1.94 -13.53
CA LEU A 274 19.48 -1.23 -14.77
C LEU A 274 20.19 0.13 -14.83
N GLY A 275 20.54 0.54 -16.05
CA GLY A 275 20.99 1.90 -16.34
C GLY A 275 19.84 2.91 -16.37
N ARG A 276 20.14 4.22 -16.31
CA ARG A 276 19.10 5.28 -16.30
C ARG A 276 18.14 5.22 -17.49
N LYS A 277 18.66 4.89 -18.69
CA LYS A 277 17.82 4.75 -19.91
C LYS A 277 16.85 3.60 -19.80
N ASP A 278 17.33 2.46 -19.30
CA ASP A 278 16.50 1.25 -19.13
C ASP A 278 15.45 1.44 -18.06
N ILE A 279 15.78 2.14 -16.96
CA ILE A 279 14.81 2.53 -15.92
C ILE A 279 13.72 3.42 -16.51
N SER A 280 14.09 4.43 -17.34
CA SER A 280 13.09 5.29 -17.98
C SER A 280 12.17 4.50 -18.90
N LYS A 281 12.71 3.53 -19.64
CA LYS A 281 11.93 2.64 -20.50
C LYS A 281 11.02 1.74 -19.66
N ASP A 282 11.53 1.10 -18.62
CA ASP A 282 10.78 0.20 -17.74
C ASP A 282 9.58 0.95 -17.11
N ILE A 283 9.81 2.11 -16.53
CA ILE A 283 8.73 2.96 -15.97
C ILE A 283 7.70 3.31 -17.02
N LYS A 284 8.11 3.65 -18.25
CA LYS A 284 7.20 3.96 -19.35
C LYS A 284 6.35 2.76 -19.73
N VAL A 285 6.92 1.55 -19.81
CA VAL A 285 6.19 0.31 -20.07
C VAL A 285 5.12 0.10 -19.00
N ARG A 286 5.50 0.20 -17.71
CA ARG A 286 4.56 0.04 -16.59
C ARG A 286 3.42 1.05 -16.66
N ALA A 287 3.73 2.32 -16.93
CA ALA A 287 2.74 3.38 -17.06
C ALA A 287 1.74 3.07 -18.20
N LEU A 288 2.23 2.67 -19.37
CA LEU A 288 1.40 2.29 -20.52
C LEU A 288 0.52 1.09 -20.19
N MET A 289 1.07 0.05 -19.57
CA MET A 289 0.30 -1.15 -19.20
C MET A 289 -0.81 -0.82 -18.19
N ARG A 290 -0.54 0.03 -17.18
CA ARG A 290 -1.58 0.45 -16.21
C ARG A 290 -2.67 1.31 -16.87
N SER A 291 -2.31 2.14 -17.87
CA SER A 291 -3.28 2.89 -18.68
C SER A 291 -4.15 1.95 -19.52
N ILE A 292 -3.54 1.01 -20.24
CA ILE A 292 -4.27 0.02 -21.07
C ILE A 292 -5.27 -0.77 -20.21
N LEU A 293 -4.87 -1.25 -19.04
CA LEU A 293 -5.78 -1.97 -18.13
C LEU A 293 -6.88 -1.07 -17.58
N ALA A 294 -6.59 0.20 -17.29
CA ALA A 294 -7.59 1.16 -16.84
C ALA A 294 -8.61 1.48 -17.95
N GLU A 295 -8.18 1.60 -19.21
CA GLU A 295 -9.05 1.77 -20.38
C GLU A 295 -9.90 0.53 -20.61
N ALA A 296 -9.30 -0.66 -20.59
CA ALA A 296 -10.00 -1.94 -20.71
C ALA A 296 -11.04 -2.13 -19.59
N GLY A 297 -10.73 -1.66 -18.40
CA GLY A 297 -11.62 -1.67 -17.24
C GLY A 297 -12.91 -0.88 -17.42
N ARG A 298 -12.98 0.05 -18.39
CA ARG A 298 -14.22 0.77 -18.76
C ARG A 298 -15.19 -0.12 -19.54
N ILE A 299 -14.69 -1.16 -20.18
CA ILE A 299 -15.47 -2.14 -20.92
C ILE A 299 -15.84 -3.30 -20.01
N ASP A 300 -14.85 -3.84 -19.28
CA ASP A 300 -15.05 -4.91 -18.33
C ASP A 300 -14.10 -4.74 -17.12
N GLU A 301 -14.68 -4.57 -15.93
CA GLU A 301 -13.92 -4.37 -14.70
C GLU A 301 -13.02 -5.56 -14.32
N ARG A 302 -13.14 -6.74 -14.93
CA ARG A 302 -12.22 -7.86 -14.75
C ARG A 302 -10.78 -7.47 -15.05
N TYR A 303 -10.57 -6.59 -16.04
CA TYR A 303 -9.24 -6.11 -16.44
C TYR A 303 -8.56 -5.23 -15.39
N LEU A 304 -9.29 -4.78 -14.37
CA LEU A 304 -8.74 -4.06 -13.21
C LEU A 304 -8.29 -5.00 -12.10
N GLY A 305 -8.46 -6.31 -12.25
CA GLY A 305 -8.09 -7.33 -11.26
C GLY A 305 -6.58 -7.58 -11.17
N PRO A 306 -6.11 -8.15 -10.07
CA PRO A 306 -4.70 -8.41 -9.85
C PRO A 306 -4.12 -9.48 -10.78
N GLU A 307 -4.93 -10.36 -11.36
CA GLU A 307 -4.52 -11.33 -12.38
C GLU A 307 -3.88 -10.63 -13.58
N TRP A 308 -4.44 -9.50 -13.98
CA TRP A 308 -3.95 -8.71 -15.10
C TRP A 308 -2.67 -7.94 -14.76
N ILE A 309 -2.47 -7.59 -13.49
CA ILE A 309 -1.18 -7.05 -13.02
C ILE A 309 -0.08 -8.11 -13.19
N LEU A 310 -0.36 -9.37 -12.84
CA LEU A 310 0.58 -10.47 -13.01
C LEU A 310 0.92 -10.74 -14.49
N ILE A 311 -0.08 -10.71 -15.37
CA ILE A 311 0.11 -10.84 -16.83
C ILE A 311 0.99 -9.70 -17.35
N ALA A 312 0.72 -8.46 -16.92
CA ALA A 312 1.50 -7.30 -17.32
C ALA A 312 2.97 -7.40 -16.85
N ASN A 313 3.20 -7.81 -15.61
CA ASN A 313 4.53 -7.98 -15.04
C ASN A 313 5.27 -9.16 -15.70
N ASP A 314 4.59 -10.26 -16.06
CA ASP A 314 5.18 -11.38 -16.82
C ASP A 314 5.62 -10.94 -18.23
N ILE A 315 4.81 -10.14 -18.92
CA ILE A 315 5.20 -9.58 -20.23
C ILE A 315 6.44 -8.69 -20.08
N LEU A 316 6.46 -7.82 -19.07
CA LEU A 316 7.58 -6.94 -18.83
C LEU A 316 8.87 -7.72 -18.53
N SER A 317 8.81 -8.75 -17.68
CA SER A 317 9.97 -9.56 -17.31
C SER A 317 10.59 -10.34 -18.49
N LYS A 318 9.82 -10.59 -19.54
CA LYS A 318 10.24 -11.26 -20.78
C LYS A 318 10.65 -10.28 -21.88
N SER A 319 10.55 -8.98 -21.64
CA SER A 319 10.92 -7.96 -22.62
C SER A 319 12.42 -7.87 -22.81
N THR A 320 12.85 -7.56 -24.05
CA THR A 320 14.26 -7.38 -24.37
C THR A 320 14.67 -5.90 -24.48
N PRO A 321 15.96 -5.57 -24.35
CA PRO A 321 16.44 -4.20 -24.46
C PRO A 321 16.08 -3.52 -25.80
N GLU A 322 15.99 -4.29 -26.89
CA GLU A 322 15.74 -3.80 -28.25
C GLU A 322 14.28 -3.39 -28.48
N GLN A 323 13.35 -3.95 -27.71
CA GLN A 323 11.93 -3.64 -27.84
C GLN A 323 11.64 -2.22 -27.35
N THR A 324 10.76 -1.49 -28.03
CA THR A 324 10.27 -0.19 -27.55
C THR A 324 9.24 -0.36 -26.44
N ALA A 325 9.04 0.67 -25.64
CA ALA A 325 8.05 0.61 -24.55
C ALA A 325 6.64 0.35 -25.10
N GLU A 326 6.32 0.94 -26.25
CA GLU A 326 5.06 0.77 -26.93
C GLU A 326 4.86 -0.66 -27.42
N SER A 327 5.90 -1.27 -28.03
CA SER A 327 5.80 -2.66 -28.53
C SER A 327 5.64 -3.67 -27.40
N VAL A 328 6.25 -3.43 -26.23
CA VAL A 328 6.04 -4.28 -25.04
C VAL A 328 4.63 -4.12 -24.49
N ALA A 329 4.14 -2.89 -24.40
CA ALA A 329 2.78 -2.61 -23.91
C ALA A 329 1.69 -3.15 -24.86
N GLU A 330 1.95 -3.15 -26.18
CA GLU A 330 1.02 -3.70 -27.20
C GLU A 330 0.83 -5.21 -27.03
N GLN A 331 1.82 -5.96 -26.52
CA GLN A 331 1.65 -7.39 -26.22
C GLN A 331 0.56 -7.60 -25.15
N LEU A 332 0.42 -6.67 -24.18
CA LEU A 332 -0.66 -6.74 -23.22
C LEU A 332 -2.01 -6.47 -23.90
N ARG A 333 -2.09 -5.46 -24.78
CA ARG A 333 -3.32 -5.14 -25.53
C ARG A 333 -3.80 -6.33 -26.36
N ASN A 334 -2.89 -7.04 -26.98
CA ASN A 334 -3.21 -8.24 -27.77
C ASN A 334 -3.72 -9.41 -26.92
N ARG A 335 -3.47 -9.43 -25.62
CA ARG A 335 -4.02 -10.44 -24.70
C ARG A 335 -5.40 -10.08 -24.15
N LEU A 336 -5.81 -8.81 -24.29
CA LEU A 336 -7.15 -8.39 -23.94
C LEU A 336 -8.12 -8.89 -25.02
N GLU A 337 -9.14 -9.66 -24.65
CA GLU A 337 -10.15 -10.21 -25.57
C GLU A 337 -11.13 -9.14 -26.09
N ILE A 338 -10.69 -7.88 -26.16
CA ILE A 338 -11.51 -6.76 -26.59
C ILE A 338 -11.51 -6.71 -28.11
N LYS A 339 -12.44 -7.42 -28.72
CA LYS A 339 -12.76 -7.26 -30.15
C LYS A 339 -13.49 -5.91 -30.32
N GLY A 340 -12.81 -4.94 -30.97
CA GLY A 340 -13.47 -3.76 -31.53
C GLY A 340 -13.37 -2.45 -30.75
N ALA A 341 -12.16 -2.06 -30.35
CA ALA A 341 -11.84 -0.66 -30.03
C ALA A 341 -10.67 -0.24 -30.95
N ALA A 342 -10.99 0.03 -32.19
CA ALA A 342 -10.19 0.79 -33.13
C ALA A 342 -10.77 2.20 -33.28
#